data_7fab9ae62dd8af2542b8c6bb97fc3170
#
_entry.id   7fab9ae62dd8af2542b8c6bb97fc3170
#
_cell.length_a   1.000
_cell.length_b   1.000
_cell.length_c   1.000
_cell.angle_alpha   90.00
_cell.angle_beta   90.00
_cell.angle_gamma   90.00
#
_symmetry.space_group_name_H-M   'P 1'
#
loop_
_entity.id
_entity.type
_entity.pdbx_description
1 polymer ?
#
loop_
_entity_poly.entity_id
_entity_poly.type
_entity_poly.pdbx_seq_one_letter_code
_entity_poly.pdbx_strand_id
1 'polypeptide(L)'
;MVTQKAGSGRRETSNPVCYDSGTTPDPASTNHLYTHNLAKAAFAMLARPPRAVAVFALFAALSGVALQSLAAERYEHGLLWRVEGASSPASHVFGTVHLADPRVTSLPPAVARALDQARSLTLEAGIDSADILALAGRMVFNDGRDLPGVAGVELFNRAAKLTAGLGLTEPMLRLFRPWAVAVLLSVPPQDPANVLDLVLERRAAKQGKPVHELESMDEQIAVLEGLSQEDQVALLRQAVDEYESLPRRIGRVVDAYLARDLAGLWRVSQESAGAGEEERRLNEVFTRRLLHERNVRMAERAEPRLREGSAFIAVGALHLYGSGGVLSLLEQRGWRVTRVY
;
A
#
# COMPACT_ATOMS: atom_id res chain seq x y z
N MET A 1 71.12 19.56 -42.60
CA MET A 1 71.67 20.68 -41.78
C MET A 1 71.14 20.39 -40.38
N VAL A 2 71.97 19.74 -39.54
CA VAL A 2 72.80 20.35 -38.51
C VAL A 2 71.97 21.23 -37.59
N THR A 3 71.81 20.94 -36.31
CA THR A 3 72.78 20.69 -35.28
C THR A 3 72.17 20.12 -34.00
N GLN A 4 72.92 19.26 -33.35
CA GLN A 4 72.94 18.81 -31.96
C GLN A 4 72.99 19.92 -30.90
N LYS A 5 72.52 19.60 -29.66
CA LYS A 5 73.27 19.70 -28.37
C LYS A 5 72.34 19.15 -27.28
N ALA A 6 72.65 18.05 -26.62
CA ALA A 6 73.49 17.85 -25.43
C ALA A 6 72.96 18.71 -24.23
N GLY A 7 72.48 18.22 -23.15
CA GLY A 7 72.85 17.22 -22.20
C GLY A 7 72.87 17.87 -20.82
N SER A 8 72.25 17.27 -19.81
CA SER A 8 72.86 17.18 -18.45
C SER A 8 71.99 16.37 -17.54
N GLY A 9 72.49 15.38 -16.95
CA GLY A 9 71.86 14.50 -15.99
C GLY A 9 71.69 15.15 -14.62
N ARG A 10 70.72 14.72 -13.90
CA ARG A 10 70.70 14.80 -12.43
C ARG A 10 70.25 13.48 -11.85
N ARG A 11 70.97 13.13 -10.81
CA ARG A 11 70.88 11.87 -10.04
C ARG A 11 69.55 11.66 -9.39
N GLU A 12 69.10 10.44 -9.45
CA GLU A 12 68.05 9.89 -8.57
C GLU A 12 68.59 9.82 -7.13
N THR A 13 67.86 10.42 -6.20
CA THR A 13 67.96 10.13 -4.77
C THR A 13 66.72 9.37 -4.37
N SER A 14 66.89 8.12 -4.06
CA SER A 14 65.89 7.24 -3.46
C SER A 14 65.46 7.74 -2.07
N ASN A 15 64.20 8.09 -1.88
CA ASN A 15 63.60 8.22 -0.56
C ASN A 15 62.83 6.94 -0.24
N PRO A 16 62.94 6.41 0.98
CA PRO A 16 62.21 5.23 1.40
C PRO A 16 60.75 5.59 1.67
N VAL A 17 59.84 4.81 1.07
CA VAL A 17 58.40 4.83 1.34
C VAL A 17 58.19 4.29 2.76
N CYS A 18 57.77 5.16 3.69
CA CYS A 18 57.22 4.73 4.96
C CYS A 18 55.87 4.05 4.70
N TYR A 19 55.76 2.77 5.05
CA TYR A 19 54.49 2.07 5.20
C TYR A 19 53.76 2.67 6.39
N ASP A 20 52.68 3.39 6.12
CA ASP A 20 51.75 3.83 7.14
C ASP A 20 50.84 2.64 7.52
N SER A 21 50.89 2.31 8.79
CA SER A 21 50.17 1.20 9.40
C SER A 21 48.68 1.44 9.32
N GLY A 22 47.98 0.53 8.64
CA GLY A 22 46.57 0.54 8.35
C GLY A 22 45.70 0.86 9.56
N THR A 23 44.94 1.91 9.44
CA THR A 23 43.66 2.10 10.16
C THR A 23 42.59 1.30 9.41
N THR A 24 42.21 0.18 9.99
CA THR A 24 40.98 -0.52 9.57
C THR A 24 39.81 0.43 9.73
N PRO A 25 38.97 0.62 8.71
CA PRO A 25 37.79 1.47 8.84
C PRO A 25 36.83 0.88 9.89
N ASP A 26 36.37 1.72 10.80
CA ASP A 26 35.40 1.39 11.82
C ASP A 26 34.15 0.78 11.16
N PRO A 27 33.73 -0.45 11.51
CA PRO A 27 32.55 -1.09 10.93
C PRO A 27 31.26 -0.32 11.18
N ALA A 28 31.22 0.60 12.15
CA ALA A 28 30.06 1.47 12.40
C ALA A 28 29.92 2.58 11.33
N SER A 29 31.02 3.10 10.79
CA SER A 29 31.00 4.17 9.79
C SER A 29 30.63 3.66 8.38
N THR A 30 30.96 2.41 8.07
CA THR A 30 30.59 1.75 6.81
C THR A 30 29.10 1.41 6.77
N ASN A 31 28.51 1.02 7.89
CA ASN A 31 27.07 0.73 7.97
C ASN A 31 26.20 1.98 7.75
N HIS A 32 26.63 3.14 8.27
CA HIS A 32 25.84 4.39 8.12
C HIS A 32 25.84 4.92 6.67
N LEU A 33 26.92 4.76 5.94
CA LEU A 33 27.01 5.12 4.52
C LEU A 33 26.27 4.12 3.62
N TYR A 34 26.27 2.84 3.99
CA TYR A 34 25.53 1.80 3.28
C TYR A 34 24.03 1.96 3.44
N THR A 35 23.53 2.20 4.65
CA THR A 35 22.10 2.43 4.93
C THR A 35 21.59 3.71 4.27
N HIS A 36 22.39 4.78 4.23
CA HIS A 36 22.00 6.04 3.59
C HIS A 36 21.94 5.93 2.05
N ASN A 37 22.84 5.16 1.43
CA ASN A 37 22.83 4.94 -0.01
C ASN A 37 21.72 3.96 -0.44
N LEU A 38 21.32 3.04 0.42
CA LEU A 38 20.27 2.06 0.16
C LEU A 38 18.87 2.62 0.42
N ALA A 39 18.70 3.50 1.41
CA ALA A 39 17.49 4.31 1.54
C ALA A 39 17.30 5.19 0.28
N LYS A 40 18.37 5.74 -0.30
CA LYS A 40 18.32 6.44 -1.59
C LYS A 40 18.00 5.52 -2.76
N ALA A 41 18.45 4.26 -2.76
CA ALA A 41 18.14 3.31 -3.82
C ALA A 41 16.69 2.79 -3.72
N ALA A 42 16.19 2.51 -2.51
CA ALA A 42 14.79 2.22 -2.25
C ALA A 42 13.91 3.43 -2.61
N PHE A 43 14.36 4.65 -2.27
CA PHE A 43 13.72 5.89 -2.70
C PHE A 43 13.73 6.06 -4.22
N ALA A 44 14.84 5.79 -4.91
CA ALA A 44 14.91 5.88 -6.37
C ALA A 44 14.01 4.86 -7.07
N MET A 45 13.71 3.75 -6.43
CA MET A 45 12.79 2.72 -6.91
C MET A 45 11.33 3.09 -6.63
N LEU A 46 11.06 3.73 -5.49
CA LEU A 46 9.75 4.27 -5.11
C LEU A 46 9.51 5.66 -5.72
N ALA A 47 10.58 6.44 -5.99
CA ALA A 47 10.53 7.78 -6.61
C ALA A 47 10.41 7.76 -8.13
N ARG A 48 10.46 6.60 -8.79
CA ARG A 48 9.78 6.50 -10.09
C ARG A 48 8.30 6.58 -9.78
N PRO A 49 7.64 7.74 -10.01
CA PRO A 49 6.25 7.88 -9.63
C PRO A 49 5.52 6.73 -10.30
N PRO A 50 4.82 5.98 -9.66
CA PRO A 50 3.90 5.94 -8.56
C PRO A 50 3.61 4.51 -8.03
N ARG A 51 4.62 3.75 -7.67
CA ARG A 51 4.42 2.38 -7.17
C ARG A 51 4.03 2.30 -5.69
N ALA A 52 4.37 3.31 -4.91
CA ALA A 52 4.13 3.31 -3.46
C ALA A 52 2.64 3.45 -3.08
N VAL A 53 1.86 4.16 -3.90
CA VAL A 53 0.44 4.47 -3.60
C VAL A 53 -0.49 3.27 -3.74
N ALA A 54 -0.23 2.39 -4.71
CA ALA A 54 -1.07 1.23 -4.98
C ALA A 54 -0.92 0.10 -3.95
N VAL A 55 0.12 0.18 -3.12
CA VAL A 55 0.58 -0.91 -2.27
C VAL A 55 -0.33 -1.17 -1.07
N PHE A 56 -0.89 -0.14 -0.44
CA PHE A 56 -1.56 -0.31 0.86
C PHE A 56 -3.01 -0.78 0.81
N ALA A 57 -3.74 -0.43 -0.18
CA ALA A 57 -5.17 -0.68 -0.15
C ALA A 57 -5.62 -1.98 -0.85
N LEU A 58 -4.79 -2.56 -1.73
CA LEU A 58 -5.08 -3.87 -2.31
C LEU A 58 -4.89 -4.99 -1.29
N PHE A 59 -4.08 -4.75 -0.24
CA PHE A 59 -3.76 -5.76 0.76
C PHE A 59 -4.97 -6.21 1.59
N ALA A 60 -5.94 -5.33 1.86
CA ALA A 60 -7.18 -5.68 2.54
C ALA A 60 -8.05 -6.70 1.75
N ALA A 61 -7.81 -6.83 0.45
CA ALA A 61 -8.56 -7.75 -0.42
C ALA A 61 -8.05 -9.21 -0.41
N LEU A 62 -7.02 -9.55 0.37
CA LEU A 62 -6.29 -10.80 0.17
C LEU A 62 -6.26 -11.77 1.36
N SER A 63 -6.97 -11.50 2.46
CA SER A 63 -6.88 -12.32 3.67
C SER A 63 -8.26 -12.76 4.21
N GLY A 64 -8.49 -13.94 4.41
CA GLY A 64 -9.35 -14.84 4.67
C GLY A 64 -10.15 -15.53 5.64
N VAL A 65 -10.83 -16.25 6.04
CA VAL A 65 -11.92 -17.16 6.43
C VAL A 65 -12.57 -16.88 7.78
N ALA A 66 -13.89 -16.75 7.80
CA ALA A 66 -14.73 -17.04 8.96
C ALA A 66 -16.06 -17.68 8.55
N LEU A 67 -16.41 -18.78 9.18
CA LEU A 67 -17.74 -19.36 9.18
C LEU A 67 -18.69 -18.43 9.97
N GLN A 68 -19.64 -17.79 9.32
CA GLN A 68 -20.67 -17.07 10.05
C GLN A 68 -22.06 -17.19 9.40
N SER A 69 -23.01 -17.43 10.28
CA SER A 69 -24.44 -17.12 10.28
C SER A 69 -25.10 -16.77 8.95
N LEU A 70 -26.13 -17.53 8.57
CA LEU A 70 -27.05 -17.38 7.45
C LEU A 70 -27.99 -16.15 7.53
N ALA A 71 -27.66 -15.10 8.28
CA ALA A 71 -28.34 -13.81 8.15
C ALA A 71 -27.72 -13.09 6.96
N ALA A 72 -28.54 -12.61 6.01
CA ALA A 72 -28.07 -11.79 4.90
C ALA A 72 -27.22 -10.62 5.43
N GLU A 73 -25.98 -10.53 4.96
CA GLU A 73 -25.09 -9.44 5.36
C GLU A 73 -25.62 -8.11 4.80
N ARG A 74 -25.33 -7.04 5.52
CA ARG A 74 -25.74 -5.71 5.07
C ARG A 74 -24.83 -5.22 3.95
N TYR A 75 -25.39 -4.51 3.00
CA TYR A 75 -24.65 -3.88 1.90
C TYR A 75 -23.89 -4.85 0.99
N GLU A 76 -24.56 -5.91 0.56
CA GLU A 76 -23.96 -6.91 -0.34
C GLU A 76 -23.68 -6.37 -1.75
N HIS A 77 -24.46 -5.37 -2.21
CA HIS A 77 -24.38 -4.84 -3.57
C HIS A 77 -24.48 -3.32 -3.61
N GLY A 78 -23.61 -2.69 -4.40
CA GLY A 78 -23.58 -1.26 -4.66
C GLY A 78 -22.24 -0.63 -4.30
N LEU A 79 -21.82 0.34 -5.08
CA LEU A 79 -20.55 1.05 -4.87
C LEU A 79 -20.75 2.53 -4.51
N LEU A 80 -21.87 3.16 -4.92
CA LEU A 80 -22.16 4.55 -4.58
C LEU A 80 -23.39 4.63 -3.71
N TRP A 81 -23.26 5.29 -2.57
CA TRP A 81 -24.28 5.42 -1.54
C TRP A 81 -24.49 6.89 -1.20
N ARG A 82 -25.76 7.30 -1.11
CA ARG A 82 -26.17 8.61 -0.62
C ARG A 82 -26.31 8.54 0.90
N VAL A 83 -25.70 9.51 1.58
CA VAL A 83 -25.72 9.63 3.03
C VAL A 83 -26.34 10.97 3.41
N GLU A 84 -27.39 10.93 4.23
CA GLU A 84 -28.21 12.10 4.59
C GLU A 84 -28.36 12.21 6.10
N GLY A 85 -28.13 13.40 6.62
CA GLY A 85 -28.48 13.82 7.98
C GLY A 85 -29.72 14.69 8.00
N ALA A 86 -30.21 15.02 9.20
CA ALA A 86 -31.45 15.78 9.37
C ALA A 86 -31.37 17.22 8.82
N SER A 87 -30.19 17.84 8.79
CA SER A 87 -30.02 19.28 8.51
C SER A 87 -28.88 19.60 7.54
N SER A 88 -28.19 18.62 7.00
CA SER A 88 -27.10 18.82 6.05
C SER A 88 -27.48 18.38 4.64
N PRO A 89 -26.97 19.06 3.59
CA PRO A 89 -27.11 18.56 2.23
C PRO A 89 -26.55 17.14 2.11
N ALA A 90 -27.18 16.32 1.27
CA ALA A 90 -26.77 14.94 1.07
C ALA A 90 -25.32 14.85 0.60
N SER A 91 -24.59 13.90 1.15
CA SER A 91 -23.24 13.51 0.78
C SER A 91 -23.25 12.13 0.10
N HIS A 92 -22.12 11.73 -0.45
CA HIS A 92 -21.98 10.42 -1.08
C HIS A 92 -20.78 9.68 -0.52
N VAL A 93 -20.93 8.37 -0.32
CA VAL A 93 -19.83 7.44 -0.01
C VAL A 93 -19.67 6.49 -1.19
N PHE A 94 -18.44 6.34 -1.66
CA PHE A 94 -18.09 5.54 -2.83
C PHE A 94 -17.03 4.50 -2.49
N GLY A 95 -17.27 3.25 -2.91
CA GLY A 95 -16.30 2.17 -2.77
C GLY A 95 -15.30 2.18 -3.91
N THR A 96 -14.00 2.24 -3.59
CA THR A 96 -12.89 2.16 -4.55
C THR A 96 -12.21 0.80 -4.53
N VAL A 97 -11.39 0.56 -5.54
CA VAL A 97 -10.38 -0.50 -5.56
C VAL A 97 -9.11 0.08 -6.15
N HIS A 98 -7.97 -0.16 -5.50
CA HIS A 98 -6.70 0.49 -5.87
C HIS A 98 -6.04 -0.17 -7.09
N LEU A 99 -6.77 -0.17 -8.20
CA LEU A 99 -6.36 -0.73 -9.47
C LEU A 99 -6.34 0.35 -10.55
N ALA A 100 -5.36 0.25 -11.46
CA ALA A 100 -5.23 1.08 -12.65
C ALA A 100 -5.90 0.46 -13.89
N ASP A 101 -6.79 -0.53 -13.70
CA ASP A 101 -7.54 -1.14 -14.80
C ASP A 101 -8.48 -0.10 -15.43
N PRO A 102 -8.40 0.14 -16.75
CA PRO A 102 -9.24 1.13 -17.42
C PRO A 102 -10.76 0.92 -17.23
N ARG A 103 -11.20 -0.33 -17.03
CA ARG A 103 -12.61 -0.64 -16.74
C ARG A 103 -13.05 -0.14 -15.37
N VAL A 104 -12.11 -0.12 -14.40
CA VAL A 104 -12.31 0.38 -13.04
C VAL A 104 -12.21 1.89 -12.98
N THR A 105 -11.21 2.48 -13.65
CA THR A 105 -10.91 3.92 -13.59
C THR A 105 -11.79 4.76 -14.51
N SER A 106 -12.56 4.14 -15.40
CA SER A 106 -13.62 4.78 -16.17
C SER A 106 -14.85 5.00 -15.30
N LEU A 107 -14.95 6.19 -14.70
CA LEU A 107 -16.02 6.50 -13.74
C LEU A 107 -17.41 6.35 -14.36
N PRO A 108 -18.31 5.55 -13.75
CA PRO A 108 -19.72 5.51 -14.15
C PRO A 108 -20.36 6.90 -14.07
N PRO A 109 -21.33 7.22 -14.95
CA PRO A 109 -21.94 8.57 -14.97
C PRO A 109 -22.56 9.01 -13.63
N ALA A 110 -23.09 8.09 -12.84
CA ALA A 110 -23.63 8.40 -11.51
C ALA A 110 -22.53 8.83 -10.54
N VAL A 111 -21.38 8.12 -10.54
CA VAL A 111 -20.22 8.41 -9.70
C VAL A 111 -19.59 9.75 -10.12
N ALA A 112 -19.39 9.94 -11.43
CA ALA A 112 -18.82 11.18 -11.97
C ALA A 112 -19.68 12.40 -11.58
N ARG A 113 -21.01 12.31 -11.73
CA ARG A 113 -21.92 13.40 -11.32
C ARG A 113 -21.90 13.67 -9.83
N ALA A 114 -21.89 12.62 -8.99
CA ALA A 114 -21.86 12.79 -7.55
C ALA A 114 -20.57 13.52 -7.11
N LEU A 115 -19.40 13.15 -7.68
CA LEU A 115 -18.13 13.83 -7.41
C LEU A 115 -18.15 15.27 -7.94
N ASP A 116 -18.66 15.51 -9.15
CA ASP A 116 -18.71 16.86 -9.75
C ASP A 116 -19.59 17.83 -8.95
N GLN A 117 -20.69 17.34 -8.38
CA GLN A 117 -21.61 18.11 -7.56
C GLN A 117 -21.15 18.30 -6.10
N ALA A 118 -20.20 17.47 -5.65
CA ALA A 118 -19.68 17.58 -4.29
C ALA A 118 -18.86 18.87 -4.10
N ARG A 119 -18.84 19.37 -2.86
CA ARG A 119 -18.01 20.52 -2.45
C ARG A 119 -16.59 20.12 -2.11
N SER A 120 -16.38 18.89 -1.67
CA SER A 120 -15.09 18.34 -1.27
C SER A 120 -14.98 16.87 -1.64
N LEU A 121 -13.74 16.42 -1.79
CA LEU A 121 -13.39 14.99 -1.84
C LEU A 121 -12.74 14.61 -0.50
N THR A 122 -13.07 13.45 0.01
CA THR A 122 -12.38 12.83 1.14
C THR A 122 -11.93 11.43 0.73
N LEU A 123 -10.64 11.14 0.87
CA LEU A 123 -10.02 9.84 0.57
C LEU A 123 -9.70 9.10 1.87
N GLU A 124 -9.36 7.81 1.78
CA GLU A 124 -8.82 7.07 2.92
C GLU A 124 -7.56 7.73 3.45
N ALA A 125 -6.56 7.91 2.57
CA ALA A 125 -5.31 8.61 2.83
C ALA A 125 -4.85 9.32 1.57
N GLY A 126 -4.17 10.44 1.74
CA GLY A 126 -3.37 11.07 0.69
C GLY A 126 -1.94 10.56 0.74
N ILE A 127 -1.17 10.91 -0.28
CA ILE A 127 0.25 10.60 -0.32
C ILE A 127 0.99 11.81 -0.87
N ASP A 128 1.81 12.40 -0.05
CA ASP A 128 2.76 13.41 -0.51
C ASP A 128 4.19 12.84 -0.66
N SER A 129 5.12 13.68 -1.08
CA SER A 129 6.51 13.27 -1.28
C SER A 129 7.23 12.94 0.03
N ALA A 130 6.82 13.54 1.15
CA ALA A 130 7.39 13.28 2.47
C ALA A 130 6.94 11.92 2.98
N ASP A 131 5.67 11.57 2.75
CA ASP A 131 5.09 10.26 3.08
C ASP A 131 5.81 9.12 2.34
N ILE A 132 6.13 9.32 1.04
CA ILE A 132 6.88 8.33 0.25
C ILE A 132 8.27 8.08 0.85
N LEU A 133 8.97 9.13 1.26
CA LEU A 133 10.30 9.01 1.87
C LEU A 133 10.24 8.32 3.24
N ALA A 134 9.27 8.70 4.08
CA ALA A 134 9.04 8.09 5.37
C ALA A 134 8.69 6.60 5.23
N LEU A 135 7.79 6.26 4.30
CA LEU A 135 7.45 4.87 3.97
C LEU A 135 8.68 4.05 3.57
N ALA A 136 9.52 4.57 2.66
CA ALA A 136 10.73 3.87 2.21
C ALA A 136 11.66 3.52 3.39
N GLY A 137 11.83 4.44 4.34
CA GLY A 137 12.62 4.22 5.55
C GLY A 137 12.03 3.13 6.46
N ARG A 138 10.70 3.03 6.52
CA ARG A 138 9.99 2.04 7.36
C ARG A 138 9.96 0.63 6.73
N MET A 139 10.07 0.53 5.41
CA MET A 139 10.10 -0.75 4.70
C MET A 139 11.37 -1.55 4.93
N VAL A 140 12.43 -0.94 5.46
CA VAL A 140 13.74 -1.57 5.63
C VAL A 140 14.13 -1.73 7.10
N PHE A 141 14.96 -2.73 7.39
CA PHE A 141 15.62 -2.85 8.69
C PHE A 141 16.68 -1.76 8.84
N ASN A 142 16.76 -1.17 10.02
CA ASN A 142 17.76 -0.19 10.42
C ASN A 142 18.48 -0.57 11.73
N ASP A 143 18.28 -1.80 12.18
CA ASP A 143 18.73 -2.33 13.47
C ASP A 143 19.73 -3.49 13.34
N GLY A 144 20.28 -3.69 12.14
CA GLY A 144 21.26 -4.74 11.87
C GLY A 144 20.67 -6.11 11.52
N ARG A 145 19.33 -6.26 11.60
CA ARG A 145 18.65 -7.46 11.08
C ARG A 145 18.61 -7.45 9.56
N ASP A 146 18.42 -8.64 8.98
CA ASP A 146 18.20 -8.80 7.54
C ASP A 146 17.07 -9.81 7.28
N LEU A 147 16.50 -9.75 6.09
CA LEU A 147 15.37 -10.59 5.72
C LEU A 147 15.67 -12.09 5.82
N PRO A 148 16.80 -12.62 5.31
CA PRO A 148 17.09 -14.06 5.44
C PRO A 148 17.33 -14.50 6.89
N GLY A 149 17.84 -13.62 7.76
CA GLY A 149 17.96 -13.90 9.20
C GLY A 149 16.62 -13.99 9.91
N VAL A 150 15.63 -13.20 9.46
CA VAL A 150 14.30 -13.16 10.05
C VAL A 150 13.36 -14.19 9.44
N ALA A 151 13.36 -14.33 8.10
CA ALA A 151 12.40 -15.16 7.37
C ALA A 151 12.92 -16.56 7.01
N GLY A 152 14.20 -16.79 7.17
CA GLY A 152 14.91 -17.99 6.72
C GLY A 152 15.35 -17.88 5.26
N VAL A 153 16.46 -18.59 4.96
CA VAL A 153 17.14 -18.50 3.63
C VAL A 153 16.24 -19.05 2.52
N GLU A 154 15.45 -20.08 2.78
CA GLU A 154 14.59 -20.68 1.77
C GLU A 154 13.51 -19.69 1.30
N LEU A 155 12.75 -19.08 2.22
CA LEU A 155 11.72 -18.10 1.90
C LEU A 155 12.32 -16.86 1.25
N PHE A 156 13.48 -16.40 1.72
CA PHE A 156 14.22 -15.31 1.11
C PHE A 156 14.57 -15.62 -0.36
N ASN A 157 15.12 -16.79 -0.67
CA ASN A 157 15.49 -17.17 -2.03
C ASN A 157 14.27 -17.26 -2.98
N ARG A 158 13.14 -17.71 -2.47
CA ARG A 158 11.88 -17.73 -3.23
C ARG A 158 11.40 -16.30 -3.50
N ALA A 159 11.39 -15.45 -2.50
CA ALA A 159 11.02 -14.04 -2.64
C ALA A 159 11.96 -13.30 -3.61
N ALA A 160 13.27 -13.56 -3.56
CA ALA A 160 14.26 -12.94 -4.44
C ALA A 160 14.00 -13.26 -5.92
N LYS A 161 13.63 -14.49 -6.25
CA LYS A 161 13.27 -14.87 -7.62
C LYS A 161 12.06 -14.08 -8.14
N LEU A 162 11.05 -13.88 -7.30
CA LEU A 162 9.83 -13.16 -7.69
C LEU A 162 10.07 -11.64 -7.79
N THR A 163 10.82 -11.08 -6.85
CA THR A 163 11.09 -9.64 -6.79
C THR A 163 12.13 -9.16 -7.81
N ALA A 164 12.93 -10.07 -8.40
CA ALA A 164 13.87 -9.74 -9.47
C ALA A 164 13.14 -9.09 -10.68
N GLY A 165 11.96 -9.59 -11.04
CA GLY A 165 11.10 -8.99 -12.06
C GLY A 165 10.60 -7.57 -11.73
N LEU A 166 10.63 -7.19 -10.46
CA LEU A 166 10.30 -5.86 -9.98
C LEU A 166 11.51 -4.92 -9.91
N GLY A 167 12.71 -5.41 -10.27
CA GLY A 167 13.96 -4.65 -10.24
C GLY A 167 14.64 -4.60 -8.88
N LEU A 168 14.24 -5.45 -7.91
CA LEU A 168 14.93 -5.62 -6.64
C LEU A 168 16.07 -6.63 -6.77
N THR A 169 17.29 -6.18 -6.45
CA THR A 169 18.44 -7.08 -6.33
C THR A 169 18.45 -7.79 -4.97
N GLU A 170 19.11 -8.94 -4.87
CA GLU A 170 19.22 -9.66 -3.59
C GLU A 170 19.81 -8.80 -2.45
N PRO A 171 20.89 -8.01 -2.65
CA PRO A 171 21.40 -7.12 -1.61
C PRO A 171 20.40 -6.08 -1.14
N MET A 172 19.55 -5.56 -2.05
CA MET A 172 18.46 -4.64 -1.67
C MET A 172 17.40 -5.38 -0.89
N LEU A 173 16.95 -6.54 -1.38
CA LEU A 173 15.89 -7.33 -0.76
C LEU A 173 16.24 -7.76 0.68
N ARG A 174 17.53 -8.04 0.96
CA ARG A 174 18.00 -8.38 2.30
C ARG A 174 17.60 -7.36 3.37
N LEU A 175 17.54 -6.10 2.99
CA LEU A 175 17.24 -5.03 3.93
C LEU A 175 15.75 -4.84 4.19
N PHE A 176 14.89 -5.40 3.34
CA PHE A 176 13.45 -5.21 3.49
C PHE A 176 12.87 -6.01 4.65
N ARG A 177 11.89 -5.41 5.34
CA ARG A 177 11.07 -6.10 6.33
C ARG A 177 10.12 -7.09 5.63
N PRO A 178 9.75 -8.21 6.28
CA PRO A 178 8.89 -9.21 5.65
C PRO A 178 7.55 -8.64 5.16
N TRP A 179 6.89 -7.80 5.96
CA TRP A 179 5.63 -7.17 5.56
C TRP A 179 5.77 -6.33 4.29
N ALA A 180 6.88 -5.63 4.13
CA ALA A 180 7.11 -4.75 2.97
C ALA A 180 7.26 -5.56 1.68
N VAL A 181 7.96 -6.69 1.74
CA VAL A 181 8.09 -7.61 0.59
C VAL A 181 6.76 -8.29 0.28
N ALA A 182 6.00 -8.70 1.30
CA ALA A 182 4.66 -9.27 1.13
C ALA A 182 3.74 -8.30 0.38
N VAL A 183 3.74 -7.04 0.77
CA VAL A 183 2.96 -5.99 0.11
C VAL A 183 3.39 -5.81 -1.35
N LEU A 184 4.70 -5.75 -1.64
CA LEU A 184 5.21 -5.63 -3.01
C LEU A 184 4.80 -6.80 -3.91
N LEU A 185 4.76 -8.02 -3.37
CA LEU A 185 4.35 -9.22 -4.10
C LEU A 185 2.83 -9.36 -4.24
N SER A 186 2.05 -8.63 -3.45
CA SER A 186 0.58 -8.68 -3.48
C SER A 186 -0.06 -7.67 -4.43
N VAL A 187 0.72 -6.79 -5.04
CA VAL A 187 0.24 -5.77 -5.98
C VAL A 187 0.61 -6.16 -7.40
N PRO A 188 -0.36 -6.17 -8.34
CA PRO A 188 -0.05 -6.44 -9.74
C PRO A 188 0.82 -5.33 -10.33
N PRO A 189 1.67 -5.65 -11.33
CA PRO A 189 2.33 -4.62 -12.12
C PRO A 189 1.29 -3.70 -12.75
N GLN A 190 1.28 -2.43 -12.37
CA GLN A 190 0.34 -1.43 -12.86
C GLN A 190 0.98 -0.05 -12.84
N ASP A 191 0.39 0.90 -13.59
CA ASP A 191 0.74 2.31 -13.48
C ASP A 191 0.02 2.93 -12.26
N PRO A 192 0.71 3.16 -11.18
CA PRO A 192 0.11 3.62 -9.94
C PRO A 192 -0.35 5.10 -10.01
N ALA A 193 0.11 5.90 -11.02
CA ALA A 193 -0.47 7.20 -11.28
C ALA A 193 -1.94 7.12 -11.75
N ASN A 194 -2.37 5.97 -12.21
CA ASN A 194 -3.68 5.77 -12.80
C ASN A 194 -4.62 4.90 -11.94
N VAL A 195 -4.28 4.63 -10.67
CA VAL A 195 -5.22 3.97 -9.76
C VAL A 195 -6.44 4.85 -9.51
N LEU A 196 -7.58 4.21 -9.23
CA LEU A 196 -8.88 4.88 -9.14
C LEU A 196 -8.87 6.07 -8.17
N ASP A 197 -8.28 5.94 -7.01
CA ASP A 197 -8.23 7.01 -5.99
C ASP A 197 -7.52 8.26 -6.51
N LEU A 198 -6.40 8.11 -7.20
CA LEU A 198 -5.70 9.24 -7.85
C LEU A 198 -6.46 9.80 -9.06
N VAL A 199 -7.29 9.00 -9.72
CA VAL A 199 -8.20 9.51 -10.76
C VAL A 199 -9.25 10.43 -10.14
N LEU A 200 -9.83 10.04 -8.98
CA LEU A 200 -10.77 10.87 -8.23
C LEU A 200 -10.12 12.15 -7.74
N GLU A 201 -8.92 12.04 -7.14
CA GLU A 201 -8.16 13.19 -6.64
C GLU A 201 -7.85 14.20 -7.74
N ARG A 202 -7.28 13.75 -8.87
CA ARG A 202 -7.00 14.63 -10.02
C ARG A 202 -8.26 15.30 -10.57
N ARG A 203 -9.40 14.59 -10.56
CA ARG A 203 -10.68 15.17 -11.00
C ARG A 203 -11.15 16.27 -10.03
N ALA A 204 -11.06 16.02 -8.74
CA ALA A 204 -11.39 17.03 -7.71
C ALA A 204 -10.45 18.24 -7.77
N ALA A 205 -9.14 18.03 -7.88
CA ALA A 205 -8.15 19.07 -7.99
C ALA A 205 -8.35 19.97 -9.22
N LYS A 206 -8.68 19.39 -10.39
CA LYS A 206 -9.03 20.15 -11.60
C LYS A 206 -10.24 21.05 -11.42
N GLN A 207 -11.11 20.75 -10.47
CA GLN A 207 -12.30 21.53 -10.13
C GLN A 207 -12.08 22.46 -8.93
N GLY A 208 -10.83 22.56 -8.42
CA GLY A 208 -10.49 23.40 -7.26
C GLY A 208 -11.14 22.94 -5.95
N LYS A 209 -11.53 21.66 -5.83
CA LYS A 209 -12.15 21.13 -4.63
C LYS A 209 -11.11 20.82 -3.58
N PRO A 210 -11.37 21.13 -2.29
CA PRO A 210 -10.53 20.66 -1.20
C PRO A 210 -10.56 19.13 -1.12
N VAL A 211 -9.38 18.54 -0.87
CA VAL A 211 -9.22 17.12 -0.63
C VAL A 211 -8.87 16.94 0.84
N HIS A 212 -9.54 15.99 1.49
CA HIS A 212 -9.36 15.62 2.89
C HIS A 212 -9.04 14.14 2.99
N GLU A 213 -8.56 13.73 4.14
CA GLU A 213 -8.17 12.36 4.44
C GLU A 213 -8.87 11.84 5.69
N LEU A 214 -9.20 10.55 5.72
CA LEU A 214 -9.74 9.87 6.88
C LEU A 214 -8.65 9.27 7.78
N GLU A 215 -7.52 8.89 7.19
CA GLU A 215 -6.36 8.33 7.89
C GLU A 215 -5.07 8.94 7.33
N SER A 216 -4.02 9.00 8.14
CA SER A 216 -2.69 9.30 7.62
C SER A 216 -2.04 8.05 7.03
N MET A 217 -1.03 8.24 6.18
CA MET A 217 -0.18 7.15 5.69
C MET A 217 0.51 6.41 6.86
N ASP A 218 0.95 7.14 7.87
CA ASP A 218 1.55 6.55 9.07
C ASP A 218 0.61 5.60 9.81
N GLU A 219 -0.67 5.92 9.92
CA GLU A 219 -1.67 5.05 10.54
C GLU A 219 -1.87 3.77 9.74
N GLN A 220 -1.88 3.85 8.41
CA GLN A 220 -1.99 2.68 7.55
C GLN A 220 -0.75 1.77 7.65
N ILE A 221 0.45 2.35 7.62
CA ILE A 221 1.70 1.59 7.76
C ILE A 221 1.79 0.92 9.14
N ALA A 222 1.40 1.64 10.20
CA ALA A 222 1.45 1.14 11.57
C ALA A 222 0.63 -0.16 11.76
N VAL A 223 -0.40 -0.39 10.96
CA VAL A 223 -1.16 -1.65 11.00
C VAL A 223 -0.28 -2.84 10.65
N LEU A 224 0.56 -2.73 9.61
CA LEU A 224 1.45 -3.80 9.15
C LEU A 224 2.70 -3.93 10.03
N GLU A 225 3.29 -2.80 10.42
CA GLU A 225 4.45 -2.80 11.32
C GLU A 225 4.13 -3.33 12.72
N GLY A 226 2.90 -3.10 13.19
CA GLY A 226 2.43 -3.58 14.49
C GLY A 226 2.11 -5.09 14.53
N LEU A 227 2.28 -5.82 13.43
CA LEU A 227 2.21 -7.28 13.43
C LEU A 227 3.44 -7.87 14.12
N SER A 228 3.28 -9.02 14.77
CA SER A 228 4.42 -9.77 15.27
C SER A 228 5.38 -10.13 14.12
N GLN A 229 6.64 -10.37 14.44
CA GLN A 229 7.60 -10.80 13.42
C GLN A 229 7.15 -12.10 12.74
N GLU A 230 6.56 -13.02 13.50
CA GLU A 230 6.01 -14.28 12.99
C GLU A 230 4.87 -14.03 11.99
N ASP A 231 3.92 -13.15 12.33
CA ASP A 231 2.83 -12.78 11.44
C ASP A 231 3.31 -12.11 10.17
N GLN A 232 4.34 -11.26 10.25
CA GLN A 232 4.94 -10.63 9.08
C GLN A 232 5.62 -11.66 8.16
N VAL A 233 6.28 -12.68 8.73
CA VAL A 233 6.90 -13.78 7.97
C VAL A 233 5.84 -14.69 7.36
N ALA A 234 4.77 -15.01 8.09
CA ALA A 234 3.64 -15.77 7.58
C ALA A 234 2.98 -15.07 6.40
N LEU A 235 2.81 -13.76 6.51
CA LEU A 235 2.32 -12.90 5.44
C LEU A 235 3.20 -12.95 4.20
N LEU A 236 4.52 -12.85 4.37
CA LEU A 236 5.47 -12.97 3.26
C LEU A 236 5.38 -14.36 2.61
N ARG A 237 5.28 -15.42 3.42
CA ARG A 237 5.13 -16.79 2.91
C ARG A 237 3.88 -16.92 2.06
N GLN A 238 2.75 -16.45 2.56
CA GLN A 238 1.49 -16.44 1.82
C GLN A 238 1.62 -15.68 0.49
N ALA A 239 2.19 -14.48 0.50
CA ALA A 239 2.37 -13.68 -0.72
C ALA A 239 3.27 -14.39 -1.76
N VAL A 240 4.31 -15.08 -1.31
CA VAL A 240 5.19 -15.89 -2.17
C VAL A 240 4.45 -17.10 -2.74
N ASP A 241 3.69 -17.82 -1.91
CA ASP A 241 2.95 -19.02 -2.31
C ASP A 241 1.82 -18.71 -3.30
N GLU A 242 1.19 -17.56 -3.13
CA GLU A 242 0.04 -17.12 -3.94
C GLU A 242 0.41 -16.29 -5.18
N TYR A 243 1.68 -15.93 -5.35
CA TYR A 243 2.12 -14.99 -6.39
C TYR A 243 1.67 -15.37 -7.81
N GLU A 244 1.79 -16.65 -8.17
CA GLU A 244 1.37 -17.13 -9.48
C GLU A 244 -0.14 -17.05 -9.71
N SER A 245 -0.93 -17.11 -8.65
CA SER A 245 -2.39 -17.02 -8.70
C SER A 245 -2.88 -15.57 -8.71
N LEU A 246 -2.02 -14.59 -8.37
CA LEU A 246 -2.36 -13.18 -8.24
C LEU A 246 -3.09 -12.60 -9.46
N PRO A 247 -2.66 -12.81 -10.73
CA PRO A 247 -3.35 -12.25 -11.89
C PRO A 247 -4.80 -12.74 -12.00
N ARG A 248 -5.05 -14.02 -11.70
CA ARG A 248 -6.40 -14.62 -11.71
C ARG A 248 -7.27 -14.04 -10.61
N ARG A 249 -6.70 -13.87 -9.41
CA ARG A 249 -7.42 -13.27 -8.27
C ARG A 249 -7.76 -11.81 -8.52
N ILE A 250 -6.84 -11.02 -9.08
CA ILE A 250 -7.10 -9.65 -9.51
C ILE A 250 -8.21 -9.59 -10.57
N GLY A 251 -8.23 -10.50 -11.55
CA GLY A 251 -9.33 -10.60 -12.51
C GLY A 251 -10.69 -10.74 -11.82
N ARG A 252 -10.78 -11.63 -10.83
CA ARG A 252 -12.02 -11.84 -10.05
C ARG A 252 -12.40 -10.62 -9.18
N VAL A 253 -11.42 -9.93 -8.61
CA VAL A 253 -11.65 -8.66 -7.91
C VAL A 253 -12.25 -7.64 -8.87
N VAL A 254 -11.70 -7.49 -10.08
CA VAL A 254 -12.22 -6.56 -11.09
C VAL A 254 -13.64 -6.95 -11.50
N ASP A 255 -13.89 -8.23 -11.77
CA ASP A 255 -15.22 -8.71 -12.18
C ASP A 255 -16.28 -8.45 -11.10
N ALA A 256 -15.98 -8.77 -9.83
CA ALA A 256 -16.87 -8.49 -8.70
C ALA A 256 -17.10 -6.98 -8.51
N TYR A 257 -16.04 -6.16 -8.66
CA TYR A 257 -16.14 -4.71 -8.57
C TYR A 257 -17.05 -4.13 -9.67
N LEU A 258 -16.86 -4.55 -10.92
CA LEU A 258 -17.70 -4.11 -12.05
C LEU A 258 -19.16 -4.56 -11.91
N ALA A 259 -19.38 -5.73 -11.28
CA ALA A 259 -20.70 -6.21 -10.91
C ALA A 259 -21.28 -5.47 -9.69
N ARG A 260 -20.51 -4.62 -9.00
CA ARG A 260 -20.88 -3.96 -7.74
C ARG A 260 -21.21 -4.95 -6.62
N ASP A 261 -20.64 -6.14 -6.69
CA ASP A 261 -20.84 -7.25 -5.77
C ASP A 261 -19.83 -7.17 -4.61
N LEU A 262 -20.22 -6.44 -3.54
CA LEU A 262 -19.39 -6.31 -2.33
C LEU A 262 -19.23 -7.65 -1.61
N ALA A 263 -20.27 -8.49 -1.60
CA ALA A 263 -20.17 -9.84 -1.05
C ALA A 263 -19.20 -10.71 -1.87
N GLY A 264 -19.18 -10.56 -3.20
CA GLY A 264 -18.21 -11.19 -4.08
C GLY A 264 -16.79 -10.72 -3.82
N LEU A 265 -16.57 -9.42 -3.66
CA LEU A 265 -15.27 -8.87 -3.25
C LEU A 265 -14.81 -9.45 -1.91
N TRP A 266 -15.72 -9.49 -0.93
CA TRP A 266 -15.46 -10.11 0.37
C TRP A 266 -15.06 -11.59 0.22
N ARG A 267 -15.82 -12.39 -0.54
CA ARG A 267 -15.49 -13.80 -0.80
C ARG A 267 -14.10 -13.96 -1.43
N VAL A 268 -13.76 -13.15 -2.45
CA VAL A 268 -12.44 -13.17 -3.08
C VAL A 268 -11.33 -12.80 -2.08
N SER A 269 -11.60 -11.84 -1.19
CA SER A 269 -10.64 -11.46 -0.14
C SER A 269 -10.43 -12.56 0.89
N GLN A 270 -11.43 -13.43 1.09
CA GLN A 270 -11.40 -14.53 2.05
C GLN A 270 -10.75 -15.81 1.50
N GLU A 271 -10.46 -15.88 0.20
CA GLU A 271 -9.83 -17.02 -0.42
C GLU A 271 -8.32 -16.99 -0.17
N SER A 272 -7.87 -17.84 0.72
CA SER A 272 -6.45 -18.09 0.99
C SER A 272 -6.02 -19.40 0.33
N ALA A 273 -4.77 -19.49 -0.10
CA ALA A 273 -4.20 -20.71 -0.67
C ALA A 273 -4.08 -21.84 0.33
N GLY A 274 -4.22 -21.58 1.63
CA GLY A 274 -4.14 -22.57 2.71
C GLY A 274 -5.40 -22.59 3.58
N ALA A 275 -5.79 -23.78 4.02
CA ALA A 275 -6.88 -24.00 4.98
C ALA A 275 -6.35 -24.28 6.40
N GLY A 276 -5.09 -23.93 6.67
CA GLY A 276 -4.41 -24.20 7.94
C GLY A 276 -4.92 -23.31 9.09
N GLU A 277 -4.58 -23.70 10.31
CA GLU A 277 -4.96 -22.93 11.49
C GLU A 277 -4.21 -21.58 11.56
N GLU A 278 -2.94 -21.57 11.12
CA GLU A 278 -2.11 -20.37 11.07
C GLU A 278 -2.67 -19.33 10.10
N GLU A 279 -3.07 -19.76 8.89
CA GLU A 279 -3.68 -18.87 7.92
C GLU A 279 -5.02 -18.31 8.42
N ARG A 280 -5.86 -19.13 9.06
CA ARG A 280 -7.12 -18.64 9.64
C ARG A 280 -6.86 -17.58 10.71
N ARG A 281 -5.92 -17.84 11.63
CA ARG A 281 -5.53 -16.90 12.68
C ARG A 281 -5.01 -15.58 12.07
N LEU A 282 -4.12 -15.70 11.09
CA LEU A 282 -3.56 -14.54 10.39
C LEU A 282 -4.67 -13.71 9.74
N ASN A 283 -5.61 -14.36 9.08
CA ASN A 283 -6.76 -13.73 8.45
C ASN A 283 -7.67 -13.00 9.46
N GLU A 284 -7.91 -13.58 10.62
CA GLU A 284 -8.69 -12.93 11.68
C GLU A 284 -7.98 -11.67 12.19
N VAL A 285 -6.65 -11.73 12.39
CA VAL A 285 -5.84 -10.57 12.79
C VAL A 285 -5.91 -9.48 11.73
N PHE A 286 -5.80 -9.84 10.45
CA PHE A 286 -5.89 -8.89 9.34
C PHE A 286 -7.27 -8.28 9.20
N THR A 287 -8.33 -9.09 9.18
CA THR A 287 -9.72 -8.61 9.08
C THR A 287 -10.00 -7.61 10.20
N ARG A 288 -9.62 -7.93 11.42
CA ARG A 288 -9.81 -7.01 12.55
C ARG A 288 -9.05 -5.71 12.37
N ARG A 289 -7.75 -5.75 12.08
CA ARG A 289 -6.89 -4.56 12.03
C ARG A 289 -7.04 -3.74 10.74
N LEU A 290 -7.13 -4.41 9.59
CA LEU A 290 -7.19 -3.75 8.28
C LEU A 290 -8.60 -3.29 7.92
N LEU A 291 -9.64 -3.88 8.52
CA LEU A 291 -11.01 -3.50 8.21
C LEU A 291 -11.74 -2.97 9.45
N HIS A 292 -12.01 -3.78 10.47
CA HIS A 292 -12.92 -3.38 11.54
C HIS A 292 -12.43 -2.17 12.34
N GLU A 293 -11.20 -2.17 12.80
CA GLU A 293 -10.64 -1.05 13.58
C GLU A 293 -10.56 0.23 12.74
N ARG A 294 -10.24 0.10 11.45
CA ARG A 294 -10.21 1.22 10.50
C ARG A 294 -11.61 1.71 10.17
N ASN A 295 -12.58 0.83 9.97
CA ASN A 295 -13.99 1.21 9.70
C ASN A 295 -14.54 2.11 10.79
N VAL A 296 -14.25 1.80 12.07
CA VAL A 296 -14.68 2.63 13.20
C VAL A 296 -14.09 4.04 13.08
N ARG A 297 -12.76 4.15 12.90
CA ARG A 297 -12.08 5.45 12.73
C ARG A 297 -12.58 6.21 11.51
N MET A 298 -12.73 5.54 10.36
CA MET A 298 -13.23 6.16 9.14
C MET A 298 -14.64 6.70 9.31
N ALA A 299 -15.55 5.94 9.94
CA ALA A 299 -16.92 6.39 10.19
C ALA A 299 -16.93 7.63 11.10
N GLU A 300 -16.11 7.65 12.15
CA GLU A 300 -15.99 8.80 13.05
C GLU A 300 -15.41 10.04 12.34
N ARG A 301 -14.35 9.86 11.57
CA ARG A 301 -13.69 10.96 10.86
C ARG A 301 -14.44 11.46 9.63
N ALA A 302 -15.36 10.65 9.09
CA ALA A 302 -16.29 11.07 8.04
C ALA A 302 -17.36 12.04 8.56
N GLU A 303 -17.77 11.93 9.84
CA GLU A 303 -18.90 12.73 10.39
C GLU A 303 -18.76 14.24 10.21
N PRO A 304 -17.61 14.89 10.48
CA PRO A 304 -17.49 16.33 10.23
C PRO A 304 -17.81 16.72 8.78
N ARG A 305 -17.32 15.93 7.82
CA ARG A 305 -17.57 16.18 6.37
C ARG A 305 -19.05 15.94 6.01
N LEU A 306 -19.67 14.92 6.60
CA LEU A 306 -21.08 14.63 6.42
C LEU A 306 -21.97 15.73 7.02
N ARG A 307 -21.57 16.32 8.17
CA ARG A 307 -22.30 17.44 8.79
C ARG A 307 -22.19 18.72 7.96
N GLU A 308 -21.05 18.98 7.32
CA GLU A 308 -20.90 20.06 6.35
C GLU A 308 -21.77 19.85 5.12
N GLY A 309 -21.99 18.60 4.75
CA GLY A 309 -22.81 18.18 3.63
C GLY A 309 -22.16 18.36 2.26
N SER A 310 -22.76 17.78 1.26
CA SER A 310 -22.26 17.77 -0.13
C SER A 310 -20.81 17.26 -0.25
N ALA A 311 -20.40 16.35 0.62
CA ALA A 311 -19.10 15.68 0.56
C ALA A 311 -19.16 14.46 -0.37
N PHE A 312 -18.04 14.15 -1.06
CA PHE A 312 -17.81 12.87 -1.71
C PHE A 312 -16.68 12.16 -0.95
N ILE A 313 -17.02 11.04 -0.32
CA ILE A 313 -16.10 10.26 0.51
C ILE A 313 -15.80 8.96 -0.24
N ALA A 314 -14.53 8.70 -0.54
CA ALA A 314 -14.08 7.49 -1.22
C ALA A 314 -13.23 6.64 -0.28
N VAL A 315 -13.66 5.39 -0.09
CA VAL A 315 -12.97 4.37 0.73
C VAL A 315 -12.93 3.06 -0.04
N GLY A 316 -11.98 2.18 0.25
CA GLY A 316 -11.94 0.86 -0.38
C GLY A 316 -13.26 0.12 -0.23
N ALA A 317 -13.70 -0.53 -1.29
CA ALA A 317 -15.03 -1.15 -1.37
C ALA A 317 -15.30 -2.15 -0.23
N LEU A 318 -14.28 -2.85 0.26
CA LEU A 318 -14.42 -3.78 1.38
C LEU A 318 -14.76 -3.09 2.71
N HIS A 319 -14.44 -1.81 2.87
CA HIS A 319 -14.86 -1.02 4.03
C HIS A 319 -16.37 -0.73 4.06
N LEU A 320 -17.07 -0.94 2.95
CA LEU A 320 -18.53 -0.72 2.86
C LEU A 320 -19.35 -1.94 3.28
N TYR A 321 -18.78 -3.16 3.15
CA TYR A 321 -19.47 -4.43 3.30
C TYR A 321 -19.81 -4.78 4.74
N GLY A 322 -20.98 -5.35 4.94
CA GLY A 322 -21.35 -6.03 6.18
C GLY A 322 -21.78 -5.11 7.32
N SER A 323 -22.13 -5.72 8.44
CA SER A 323 -22.61 -5.06 9.66
C SER A 323 -21.52 -4.22 10.37
N GLY A 324 -20.24 -4.58 10.17
CA GLY A 324 -19.08 -3.82 10.66
C GLY A 324 -18.51 -2.81 9.64
N GLY A 325 -19.16 -2.66 8.47
CA GLY A 325 -18.74 -1.72 7.44
C GLY A 325 -19.09 -0.26 7.76
N VAL A 326 -18.39 0.67 7.13
CA VAL A 326 -18.56 2.12 7.34
C VAL A 326 -20.03 2.55 7.15
N LEU A 327 -20.73 2.00 6.15
CA LEU A 327 -22.15 2.33 5.91
C LEU A 327 -23.05 1.94 7.11
N SER A 328 -22.87 0.73 7.64
CA SER A 328 -23.58 0.27 8.82
C SER A 328 -23.26 1.10 10.06
N LEU A 329 -21.99 1.47 10.23
CA LEU A 329 -21.55 2.31 11.33
C LEU A 329 -22.10 3.73 11.23
N LEU A 330 -22.25 4.29 10.03
CA LEU A 330 -22.90 5.58 9.82
C LEU A 330 -24.41 5.51 10.14
N GLU A 331 -25.11 4.43 9.76
CA GLU A 331 -26.52 4.27 10.16
C GLU A 331 -26.70 4.16 11.68
N GLN A 332 -25.81 3.42 12.37
CA GLN A 332 -25.84 3.35 13.84
C GLN A 332 -25.63 4.73 14.49
N ARG A 333 -25.00 5.67 13.79
CA ARG A 333 -24.81 7.07 14.19
C ARG A 333 -25.95 8.01 13.76
N GLY A 334 -27.03 7.45 13.17
CA GLY A 334 -28.24 8.19 12.81
C GLY A 334 -28.24 8.77 11.38
N TRP A 335 -27.27 8.41 10.54
CA TRP A 335 -27.29 8.78 9.13
C TRP A 335 -28.20 7.85 8.33
N ARG A 336 -28.94 8.40 7.38
CA ARG A 336 -29.71 7.60 6.42
C ARG A 336 -28.84 7.25 5.23
N VAL A 337 -28.69 5.97 4.95
CA VAL A 337 -27.86 5.45 3.86
C VAL A 337 -28.74 4.83 2.78
N THR A 338 -28.59 5.25 1.54
CA THR A 338 -29.39 4.78 0.40
C THR A 338 -28.48 4.49 -0.79
N ARG A 339 -28.67 3.32 -1.41
CA ARG A 339 -27.89 2.94 -2.60
C ARG A 339 -28.26 3.80 -3.80
N VAL A 340 -27.22 4.27 -4.54
CA VAL A 340 -27.35 5.05 -5.77
C VAL A 340 -26.88 4.26 -6.99
N TYR A 341 -25.78 3.47 -6.82
CA TYR A 341 -25.19 2.72 -7.93
C TYR A 341 -24.56 1.40 -7.46
#